data_d50b317323d64796ada0d41d1e0985c1
#
_entry.id   d50b317323d64796ada0d41d1e0985c1
#
_cell.length_a   1.000
_cell.length_b   1.000
_cell.length_c   1.000
_cell.angle_alpha   90.00
_cell.angle_beta   90.00
_cell.angle_gamma   90.00
#
_symmetry.space_group_name_H-M   'P 1'
#
loop_
_entity.id
_entity.type
_entity.pdbx_description
1 polymer ?
#
loop_
_entity_poly.entity_id
_entity_poly.type
_entity_poly.pdbx_seq_one_letter_code
_entity_poly.pdbx_strand_id
1 'polypeptide(L)'
;MHDITLSFDNGPDLQTTPQVLDALAARDIPALFCVLGERLARPQLRRLTERAHAEGHWIANHTYTHSVPLGRVDDPDRVRREIDLTQELLGDLAHPDKLFRPFGGGGNLDERLLNPVAVDHLVRGGYTVVTWNAVPGDWKDPEGWLPVAVGQCRASEHALLVLHDLPTGAMAHIERFLDIAADEGARFVRDLPEDCVPIRRGEVTGSLQGLVSAAGSAA
;
A
#
# COMPACT_ATOMS: atom_id res chain seq x y z
N MET A 1 -23.27 6.06 5.09
CA MET A 1 -22.13 6.79 4.47
C MET A 1 -20.89 6.20 5.09
N HIS A 2 -19.92 5.78 4.32
CA HIS A 2 -18.67 5.19 4.78
C HIS A 2 -17.51 5.79 3.98
N ASP A 3 -16.34 5.79 4.58
CA ASP A 3 -15.13 6.34 3.95
C ASP A 3 -14.33 5.23 3.27
N ILE A 4 -13.73 5.56 2.14
CA ILE A 4 -12.81 4.67 1.42
C ILE A 4 -11.52 5.42 1.16
N THR A 5 -10.43 4.90 1.68
CA THR A 5 -9.07 5.25 1.24
C THR A 5 -8.62 4.21 0.22
N LEU A 6 -8.45 4.65 -1.02
CA LEU A 6 -7.90 3.79 -2.07
C LEU A 6 -6.40 3.67 -1.92
N SER A 7 -5.86 2.46 -2.08
CA SER A 7 -4.42 2.27 -2.20
C SER A 7 -4.08 1.25 -3.29
N PHE A 8 -2.95 1.51 -3.97
CA PHE A 8 -2.43 0.68 -5.06
C PHE A 8 -1.03 0.22 -4.71
N ASP A 9 -0.83 -1.08 -4.63
CA ASP A 9 0.43 -1.71 -4.26
C ASP A 9 1.17 -2.26 -5.48
N ASN A 10 2.49 -2.43 -5.34
CA ASN A 10 3.38 -3.08 -6.30
C ASN A 10 3.65 -2.29 -7.60
N GLY A 11 3.02 -1.15 -7.81
CA GLY A 11 3.31 -0.27 -8.95
C GLY A 11 4.66 0.45 -8.84
N PRO A 12 4.91 1.35 -9.80
CA PRO A 12 4.12 1.62 -10.98
C PRO A 12 4.32 0.63 -12.14
N ASP A 13 3.35 0.56 -13.06
CA ASP A 13 3.40 -0.20 -14.31
C ASP A 13 3.13 0.71 -15.51
N LEU A 14 3.80 0.46 -16.66
CA LEU A 14 3.71 1.36 -17.84
C LEU A 14 2.33 1.40 -18.49
N GLN A 15 1.55 0.35 -18.37
CA GLN A 15 0.23 0.25 -18.99
C GLN A 15 -0.90 0.53 -18.02
N THR A 16 -0.79 0.00 -16.80
CA THR A 16 -1.90 0.00 -15.84
C THR A 16 -1.92 1.27 -14.99
N THR A 17 -0.76 1.75 -14.51
CA THR A 17 -0.73 2.95 -13.66
C THR A 17 -1.32 4.19 -14.35
N PRO A 18 -1.06 4.48 -15.66
CA PRO A 18 -1.70 5.59 -16.33
C PRO A 18 -3.22 5.49 -16.37
N GLN A 19 -3.77 4.28 -16.62
CA GLN A 19 -5.23 4.04 -16.64
C GLN A 19 -5.86 4.33 -15.28
N VAL A 20 -5.21 3.89 -14.20
CA VAL A 20 -5.66 4.15 -12.83
C VAL A 20 -5.64 5.66 -12.55
N LEU A 21 -4.54 6.36 -12.85
CA LEU A 21 -4.43 7.79 -12.64
C LEU A 21 -5.48 8.58 -13.44
N ASP A 22 -5.73 8.21 -14.69
CA ASP A 22 -6.75 8.85 -15.53
C ASP A 22 -8.16 8.65 -14.93
N ALA A 23 -8.48 7.45 -14.45
CA ALA A 23 -9.77 7.15 -13.82
C ALA A 23 -9.99 7.94 -12.51
N LEU A 24 -8.93 8.08 -11.69
CA LEU A 24 -8.96 8.86 -10.45
C LEU A 24 -9.08 10.37 -10.74
N ALA A 25 -8.30 10.88 -11.69
CA ALA A 25 -8.33 12.30 -12.09
C ALA A 25 -9.70 12.71 -12.63
N ALA A 26 -10.35 11.87 -13.43
CA ALA A 26 -11.69 12.13 -13.96
C ALA A 26 -12.77 12.32 -12.88
N ARG A 27 -12.52 11.88 -11.64
CA ARG A 27 -13.45 11.92 -10.51
C ARG A 27 -12.93 12.72 -9.30
N ASP A 28 -11.76 13.36 -9.43
CA ASP A 28 -11.07 14.08 -8.35
C ASP A 28 -10.89 13.21 -7.08
N ILE A 29 -10.54 11.93 -7.28
CA ILE A 29 -10.39 10.95 -6.20
C ILE A 29 -8.92 10.84 -5.80
N PRO A 30 -8.56 11.11 -4.52
CA PRO A 30 -7.22 10.90 -4.02
C PRO A 30 -6.95 9.43 -3.74
N ALA A 31 -5.67 9.02 -3.80
CA ALA A 31 -5.25 7.67 -3.47
C ALA A 31 -3.85 7.62 -2.83
N LEU A 32 -3.48 6.45 -2.31
CA LEU A 32 -2.16 6.10 -1.81
C LEU A 32 -1.50 5.10 -2.77
N PHE A 33 -0.33 5.43 -3.31
CA PHE A 33 0.46 4.52 -4.12
C PHE A 33 1.65 3.99 -3.32
N CYS A 34 1.65 2.69 -3.04
CA CYS A 34 2.72 1.98 -2.35
C CYS A 34 3.67 1.38 -3.38
N VAL A 35 4.78 2.06 -3.64
CA VAL A 35 5.65 1.78 -4.78
C VAL A 35 6.85 0.93 -4.41
N LEU A 36 7.28 0.05 -5.34
CA LEU A 36 8.47 -0.76 -5.19
C LEU A 36 9.73 0.01 -5.61
N GLY A 37 10.79 -0.07 -4.80
CA GLY A 37 12.04 0.62 -5.08
C GLY A 37 12.68 0.18 -6.41
N GLU A 38 12.69 -1.11 -6.74
CA GLU A 38 13.23 -1.63 -8.00
C GLU A 38 12.49 -1.11 -9.25
N ARG A 39 11.20 -0.78 -9.11
CA ARG A 39 10.42 -0.14 -10.17
C ARG A 39 10.76 1.34 -10.26
N LEU A 40 10.81 2.01 -9.13
CA LEU A 40 11.17 3.42 -9.03
C LEU A 40 12.59 3.71 -9.54
N ALA A 41 13.52 2.75 -9.46
CA ALA A 41 14.86 2.84 -10.03
C ALA A 41 14.87 2.93 -11.57
N ARG A 42 13.75 2.61 -12.24
CA ARG A 42 13.61 2.66 -13.71
C ARG A 42 13.05 4.02 -14.13
N PRO A 43 13.76 4.84 -14.92
CA PRO A 43 13.33 6.22 -15.20
C PRO A 43 11.93 6.37 -15.80
N GLN A 44 11.49 5.44 -16.65
CA GLN A 44 10.16 5.49 -17.25
C GLN A 44 9.05 5.27 -16.19
N LEU A 45 9.29 4.35 -15.25
CA LEU A 45 8.35 4.04 -14.17
C LEU A 45 8.36 5.15 -13.11
N ARG A 46 9.54 5.70 -12.79
CA ARG A 46 9.66 6.84 -11.89
C ARG A 46 8.78 8.02 -12.32
N ARG A 47 8.72 8.33 -13.63
CA ARG A 47 7.87 9.41 -14.16
C ARG A 47 6.39 9.21 -13.85
N LEU A 48 5.92 7.97 -13.73
CA LEU A 48 4.54 7.68 -13.32
C LEU A 48 4.30 7.97 -11.85
N THR A 49 5.28 7.66 -10.99
CA THR A 49 5.22 8.05 -9.58
C THR A 49 5.28 9.58 -9.41
N GLU A 50 6.12 10.26 -10.21
CA GLU A 50 6.19 11.73 -10.24
C GLU A 50 4.84 12.33 -10.70
N ARG A 51 4.18 11.72 -11.68
CA ARG A 51 2.83 12.09 -12.12
C ARG A 51 1.82 11.91 -10.98
N ALA A 52 1.78 10.74 -10.34
CA ALA A 52 0.88 10.46 -9.22
C ALA A 52 1.05 11.49 -8.09
N HIS A 53 2.31 11.80 -7.73
CA HIS A 53 2.62 12.81 -6.72
C HIS A 53 2.14 14.21 -7.15
N ALA A 54 2.38 14.62 -8.41
CA ALA A 54 1.96 15.92 -8.94
C ALA A 54 0.43 16.08 -9.00
N GLU A 55 -0.31 14.97 -9.18
CA GLU A 55 -1.77 14.92 -9.13
C GLU A 55 -2.33 14.89 -7.69
N GLY A 56 -1.45 14.95 -6.67
CA GLY A 56 -1.84 15.07 -5.27
C GLY A 56 -2.08 13.75 -4.54
N HIS A 57 -1.72 12.62 -5.15
CA HIS A 57 -1.74 11.33 -4.48
C HIS A 57 -0.60 11.19 -3.47
N TRP A 58 -0.81 10.40 -2.42
CA TRP A 58 0.24 10.05 -1.48
C TRP A 58 1.11 8.92 -2.03
N ILE A 59 2.42 9.02 -1.80
CA ILE A 59 3.38 8.00 -2.20
C ILE A 59 4.00 7.39 -0.95
N ALA A 60 3.94 6.06 -0.86
CA ALA A 60 4.48 5.27 0.23
C ALA A 60 5.55 4.30 -0.27
N ASN A 61 6.44 3.97 0.64
CA ASN A 61 7.46 2.94 0.48
C ASN A 61 6.84 1.54 0.64
N HIS A 62 7.07 0.64 -0.33
CA HIS A 62 6.57 -0.75 -0.28
C HIS A 62 7.69 -1.78 -0.43
N THR A 63 8.82 -1.54 0.22
CA THR A 63 10.07 -2.30 0.09
C THR A 63 10.76 -2.13 -1.27
N TYR A 64 11.98 -2.62 -1.37
CA TYR A 64 12.74 -2.49 -2.62
C TYR A 64 12.41 -3.59 -3.62
N THR A 65 12.51 -4.86 -3.22
CA THR A 65 12.34 -6.00 -4.13
C THR A 65 10.98 -6.69 -4.03
N HIS A 66 10.28 -6.53 -2.93
CA HIS A 66 9.04 -7.27 -2.63
C HIS A 66 9.20 -8.81 -2.78
N SER A 67 10.39 -9.32 -2.52
CA SER A 67 10.72 -10.73 -2.79
C SER A 67 10.44 -11.66 -1.60
N VAL A 68 10.67 -11.17 -0.38
CA VAL A 68 10.46 -11.93 0.87
C VAL A 68 9.87 -10.98 1.91
N PRO A 69 8.76 -11.34 2.57
CA PRO A 69 8.21 -10.55 3.67
C PRO A 69 9.24 -10.31 4.77
N LEU A 70 9.29 -9.09 5.33
CA LEU A 70 10.33 -8.74 6.31
C LEU A 70 10.32 -9.61 7.55
N GLY A 71 9.17 -10.18 7.94
CA GLY A 71 9.06 -11.14 9.02
C GLY A 71 9.74 -12.49 8.75
N ARG A 72 10.22 -12.73 7.52
CA ARG A 72 10.94 -13.96 7.11
C ARG A 72 12.37 -13.68 6.67
N VAL A 73 12.88 -12.49 6.93
CA VAL A 73 14.27 -12.09 6.59
C VAL A 73 15.12 -12.13 7.85
N ASP A 74 16.09 -13.05 7.90
CA ASP A 74 16.99 -13.20 9.06
C ASP A 74 18.16 -12.21 9.05
N ASP A 75 18.56 -11.71 7.87
CA ASP A 75 19.66 -10.74 7.72
C ASP A 75 19.17 -9.31 8.04
N PRO A 76 19.63 -8.71 9.16
CA PRO A 76 19.24 -7.35 9.54
C PRO A 76 19.61 -6.29 8.50
N ASP A 77 20.71 -6.47 7.78
CA ASP A 77 21.13 -5.51 6.77
C ASP A 77 20.28 -5.60 5.52
N ARG A 78 19.78 -6.80 5.18
CA ARG A 78 18.80 -6.96 4.13
C ARG A 78 17.48 -6.28 4.49
N VAL A 79 16.99 -6.44 5.74
CA VAL A 79 15.79 -5.73 6.21
C VAL A 79 15.91 -4.23 6.03
N ARG A 80 17.03 -3.65 6.49
CA ARG A 80 17.27 -2.19 6.34
C ARG A 80 17.34 -1.78 4.87
N ARG A 81 18.06 -2.53 4.03
CA ARG A 81 18.17 -2.23 2.60
C ARG A 81 16.82 -2.24 1.88
N GLU A 82 15.94 -3.17 2.20
CA GLU A 82 14.58 -3.23 1.63
C GLU A 82 13.78 -1.95 1.92
N ILE A 83 14.01 -1.32 3.06
CA ILE A 83 13.33 -0.09 3.47
C ILE A 83 14.07 1.15 2.93
N ASP A 84 15.37 1.25 3.21
CA ASP A 84 16.15 2.48 3.00
C ASP A 84 16.35 2.79 1.52
N LEU A 85 16.69 1.80 0.67
CA LEU A 85 16.88 2.03 -0.75
C LEU A 85 15.63 2.61 -1.43
N THR A 86 14.47 2.13 -1.04
CA THR A 86 13.21 2.68 -1.57
C THR A 86 12.96 4.08 -1.05
N GLN A 87 13.21 4.32 0.23
CA GLN A 87 13.02 5.64 0.83
C GLN A 87 13.96 6.68 0.22
N GLU A 88 15.21 6.31 -0.04
CA GLU A 88 16.19 7.16 -0.72
C GLU A 88 15.76 7.49 -2.16
N LEU A 89 15.29 6.49 -2.90
CA LEU A 89 14.78 6.69 -4.26
C LEU A 89 13.52 7.56 -4.31
N LEU A 90 12.66 7.47 -3.32
CA LEU A 90 11.49 8.33 -3.22
C LEU A 90 11.90 9.80 -3.05
N GLY A 91 12.83 10.09 -2.15
CA GLY A 91 13.24 11.47 -1.87
C GLY A 91 12.04 12.36 -1.56
N ASP A 92 11.90 13.47 -2.27
CA ASP A 92 10.82 14.45 -2.10
C ASP A 92 9.44 13.96 -2.57
N LEU A 93 9.35 12.81 -3.24
CA LEU A 93 8.07 12.18 -3.60
C LEU A 93 7.41 11.49 -2.40
N ALA A 94 8.20 11.13 -1.38
CA ALA A 94 7.69 10.45 -0.20
C ALA A 94 6.71 11.34 0.58
N HIS A 95 5.64 10.72 1.10
CA HIS A 95 4.81 11.41 2.08
C HIS A 95 5.65 11.91 3.27
N PRO A 96 5.42 13.13 3.81
CA PRO A 96 6.23 13.69 4.91
C PRO A 96 6.35 12.80 6.14
N ASP A 97 5.30 12.01 6.43
CA ASP A 97 5.27 11.06 7.55
C ASP A 97 5.95 9.72 7.21
N LYS A 98 6.69 9.63 6.10
CA LYS A 98 7.37 8.41 5.62
C LYS A 98 6.46 7.18 5.69
N LEU A 99 5.35 7.21 4.94
CA LEU A 99 4.43 6.08 4.88
C LEU A 99 5.16 4.84 4.37
N PHE A 100 5.01 3.75 5.09
CA PHE A 100 5.60 2.46 4.77
C PHE A 100 4.54 1.37 4.84
N ARG A 101 4.36 0.63 3.75
CA ARG A 101 3.49 -0.56 3.74
C ARG A 101 4.36 -1.81 3.71
N PRO A 102 4.26 -2.69 4.73
CA PRO A 102 4.95 -3.97 4.71
C PRO A 102 4.36 -4.90 3.66
N PHE A 103 5.18 -5.80 3.15
CA PHE A 103 4.77 -6.83 2.21
C PHE A 103 4.00 -7.95 2.91
N GLY A 104 2.71 -8.10 2.59
CA GLY A 104 1.84 -9.12 3.14
C GLY A 104 1.64 -10.29 2.18
N GLY A 105 2.13 -11.47 2.53
CA GLY A 105 1.94 -12.66 1.70
C GLY A 105 0.46 -13.02 1.49
N GLY A 106 -0.07 -12.79 0.28
CA GLY A 106 -1.43 -13.10 -0.09
C GLY A 106 -2.51 -12.23 0.56
N GLY A 107 -2.16 -11.03 1.02
CA GLY A 107 -3.08 -10.08 1.63
C GLY A 107 -3.38 -10.34 3.12
N ASN A 108 -2.66 -11.26 3.77
CA ASN A 108 -2.89 -11.55 5.18
C ASN A 108 -2.11 -10.59 6.09
N LEU A 109 -2.75 -10.18 7.18
CA LEU A 109 -2.12 -9.49 8.30
C LEU A 109 -1.65 -10.56 9.30
N ASP A 110 -0.38 -10.94 9.21
CA ASP A 110 0.21 -11.97 10.07
C ASP A 110 1.69 -11.68 10.38
N GLU A 111 2.33 -12.54 11.16
CA GLU A 111 3.71 -12.39 11.61
C GLU A 111 4.77 -12.38 10.49
N ARG A 112 4.37 -12.63 9.24
CA ARG A 112 5.26 -12.48 8.08
C ARG A 112 5.53 -11.03 7.71
N LEU A 113 4.70 -10.09 8.16
CA LEU A 113 4.82 -8.69 7.78
C LEU A 113 6.12 -8.06 8.24
N LEU A 114 6.46 -8.22 9.51
CA LEU A 114 7.60 -7.56 10.14
C LEU A 114 8.39 -8.56 11.03
N ASN A 115 9.62 -8.22 11.31
CA ASN A 115 10.41 -8.80 12.40
C ASN A 115 10.86 -7.68 13.36
N PRO A 116 11.46 -8.02 14.53
CA PRO A 116 11.88 -7.01 15.50
C PRO A 116 12.87 -5.99 14.93
N VAL A 117 13.73 -6.39 13.99
CA VAL A 117 14.69 -5.47 13.32
C VAL A 117 13.96 -4.44 12.47
N ALA A 118 12.96 -4.86 11.69
CA ALA A 118 12.14 -3.96 10.89
C ALA A 118 11.37 -2.98 11.77
N VAL A 119 10.76 -3.45 12.87
CA VAL A 119 10.05 -2.60 13.83
C VAL A 119 10.99 -1.54 14.42
N ASP A 120 12.15 -1.94 14.96
CA ASP A 120 13.13 -1.02 15.53
C ASP A 120 13.60 0.02 14.51
N HIS A 121 13.86 -0.41 13.27
CA HIS A 121 14.30 0.47 12.19
C HIS A 121 13.20 1.48 11.79
N LEU A 122 11.97 1.04 11.63
CA LEU A 122 10.83 1.90 11.28
C LEU A 122 10.52 2.91 12.39
N VAL A 123 10.54 2.47 13.65
CA VAL A 123 10.35 3.36 14.82
C VAL A 123 11.44 4.41 14.88
N ARG A 124 12.70 4.03 14.84
CA ARG A 124 13.83 4.99 14.90
C ARG A 124 13.90 5.91 13.70
N GLY A 125 13.48 5.43 12.53
CA GLY A 125 13.43 6.21 11.30
C GLY A 125 12.27 7.19 11.21
N GLY A 126 11.35 7.17 12.18
CA GLY A 126 10.17 8.04 12.21
C GLY A 126 9.14 7.70 11.14
N TYR A 127 9.03 6.42 10.75
CA TYR A 127 8.08 5.97 9.74
C TYR A 127 6.66 5.85 10.30
N THR A 128 5.69 5.94 9.40
CA THR A 128 4.29 5.57 9.65
C THR A 128 4.01 4.27 8.91
N VAL A 129 3.75 3.20 9.65
CA VAL A 129 3.41 1.90 9.08
C VAL A 129 1.92 1.85 8.77
N VAL A 130 1.61 1.49 7.53
CA VAL A 130 0.23 1.44 7.02
C VAL A 130 -0.10 0.01 6.61
N THR A 131 -1.02 -0.61 7.33
CA THR A 131 -1.62 -1.90 6.98
C THR A 131 -2.90 -1.70 6.16
N TRP A 132 -3.86 -2.59 6.23
CA TRP A 132 -5.12 -2.52 5.47
C TRP A 132 -6.23 -3.28 6.21
N ASN A 133 -7.48 -3.02 5.84
CA ASN A 133 -8.64 -3.74 6.35
C ASN A 133 -9.59 -4.24 5.24
N ALA A 134 -9.29 -3.94 3.96
CA ALA A 134 -10.04 -4.43 2.80
C ALA A 134 -9.08 -4.89 1.68
N VAL A 135 -9.17 -6.17 1.30
CA VAL A 135 -8.30 -6.80 0.27
C VAL A 135 -9.15 -7.74 -0.58
N PRO A 136 -9.63 -7.30 -1.75
CA PRO A 136 -10.54 -8.08 -2.57
C PRO A 136 -9.85 -9.18 -3.39
N GLY A 137 -8.51 -9.16 -3.48
CA GLY A 137 -7.74 -10.16 -4.21
C GLY A 137 -7.74 -9.97 -5.73
N ASP A 138 -7.76 -8.73 -6.18
CA ASP A 138 -7.75 -8.32 -7.59
C ASP A 138 -6.65 -8.98 -8.44
N TRP A 139 -5.49 -9.26 -7.85
CA TRP A 139 -4.39 -9.98 -8.51
C TRP A 139 -4.65 -11.48 -8.68
N LYS A 140 -5.56 -12.07 -7.88
CA LYS A 140 -5.92 -13.50 -7.93
C LYS A 140 -7.11 -13.75 -8.83
N ASP A 141 -8.09 -12.87 -8.76
CA ASP A 141 -9.33 -12.93 -9.54
C ASP A 141 -9.62 -11.56 -10.17
N PRO A 142 -8.97 -11.25 -11.31
CA PRO A 142 -9.11 -9.98 -12.00
C PRO A 142 -10.54 -9.63 -12.43
N GLU A 143 -11.38 -10.62 -12.65
CA GLU A 143 -12.78 -10.44 -13.07
C GLU A 143 -13.76 -10.40 -11.89
N GLY A 144 -13.44 -11.10 -10.80
CA GLY A 144 -14.37 -11.27 -9.67
C GLY A 144 -14.11 -10.35 -8.48
N TRP A 145 -13.03 -9.56 -8.44
CA TRP A 145 -12.67 -8.74 -7.30
C TRP A 145 -13.68 -7.64 -6.96
N LEU A 146 -14.36 -7.09 -7.96
CA LEU A 146 -15.21 -5.90 -7.81
C LEU A 146 -16.33 -6.10 -6.77
N PRO A 147 -17.19 -7.14 -6.86
CA PRO A 147 -18.24 -7.35 -5.85
C PRO A 147 -17.66 -7.64 -4.45
N VAL A 148 -16.47 -8.24 -4.37
CA VAL A 148 -15.78 -8.48 -3.09
C VAL A 148 -15.34 -7.14 -2.48
N ALA A 149 -14.72 -6.25 -3.27
CA ALA A 149 -14.32 -4.92 -2.83
C ALA A 149 -15.51 -4.09 -2.32
N VAL A 150 -16.60 -4.06 -3.10
CA VAL A 150 -17.84 -3.36 -2.70
C VAL A 150 -18.36 -3.90 -1.37
N GLY A 151 -18.40 -5.24 -1.20
CA GLY A 151 -18.84 -5.88 0.04
C GLY A 151 -17.95 -5.54 1.24
N GLN A 152 -16.63 -5.56 1.07
CA GLN A 152 -15.66 -5.23 2.12
C GLN A 152 -15.76 -3.75 2.53
N CYS A 153 -15.87 -2.84 1.55
CA CYS A 153 -16.02 -1.41 1.82
C CYS A 153 -17.31 -1.09 2.59
N ARG A 154 -18.43 -1.75 2.23
CA ARG A 154 -19.70 -1.60 2.96
C ARG A 154 -19.65 -2.08 4.41
N ALA A 155 -18.82 -3.09 4.69
CA ALA A 155 -18.70 -3.69 6.01
C ALA A 155 -17.85 -2.85 6.98
N SER A 156 -17.20 -1.78 6.53
CA SER A 156 -16.32 -0.91 7.32
C SER A 156 -16.85 0.51 7.35
N GLU A 157 -16.69 1.21 8.47
CA GLU A 157 -16.94 2.66 8.54
C GLU A 157 -15.89 3.43 7.74
N HIS A 158 -14.64 2.95 7.75
CA HIS A 158 -13.54 3.48 6.95
C HIS A 158 -12.70 2.32 6.40
N ALA A 159 -12.85 2.03 5.12
CA ALA A 159 -12.07 1.00 4.43
C ALA A 159 -10.76 1.56 3.90
N LEU A 160 -9.65 0.90 4.21
CA LEU A 160 -8.38 1.05 3.49
C LEU A 160 -8.25 -0.10 2.50
N LEU A 161 -8.68 0.17 1.27
CA LEU A 161 -8.78 -0.81 0.20
C LEU A 161 -7.46 -0.97 -0.53
N VAL A 162 -6.95 -2.19 -0.60
CA VAL A 162 -5.74 -2.54 -1.37
C VAL A 162 -6.12 -3.11 -2.72
N LEU A 163 -5.67 -2.44 -3.76
CA LEU A 163 -5.69 -2.86 -5.16
C LEU A 163 -4.25 -2.87 -5.70
N HIS A 164 -4.06 -3.33 -6.93
CA HIS A 164 -2.75 -3.40 -7.56
C HIS A 164 -2.79 -2.80 -8.96
N ASP A 165 -1.99 -1.77 -9.21
CA ASP A 165 -1.83 -1.16 -10.53
C ASP A 165 -0.86 -1.97 -11.41
N LEU A 166 -1.16 -3.27 -11.57
CA LEU A 166 -0.39 -4.25 -12.30
C LEU A 166 -1.14 -4.75 -13.55
N PRO A 167 -0.44 -5.26 -14.58
CA PRO A 167 -1.05 -5.69 -15.83
C PRO A 167 -1.75 -7.06 -15.72
N THR A 168 -2.61 -7.23 -14.72
CA THR A 168 -3.41 -8.44 -14.48
C THR A 168 -4.75 -8.44 -15.21
N GLY A 169 -5.18 -7.27 -15.70
CA GLY A 169 -6.52 -7.05 -16.25
C GLY A 169 -7.51 -6.49 -15.21
N ALA A 170 -7.24 -6.61 -13.92
CA ALA A 170 -8.16 -6.19 -12.86
C ALA A 170 -8.58 -4.72 -12.94
N MET A 171 -7.64 -3.84 -13.29
CA MET A 171 -7.90 -2.39 -13.35
C MET A 171 -8.78 -1.97 -14.55
N ALA A 172 -9.14 -2.88 -15.47
CA ALA A 172 -10.20 -2.62 -16.44
C ALA A 172 -11.57 -2.35 -15.79
N HIS A 173 -11.76 -2.76 -14.54
CA HIS A 173 -13.00 -2.58 -13.79
C HIS A 173 -12.94 -1.42 -12.79
N ILE A 174 -11.84 -0.66 -12.72
CA ILE A 174 -11.65 0.38 -11.70
C ILE A 174 -12.73 1.46 -11.79
N GLU A 175 -13.03 1.98 -12.96
CA GLU A 175 -14.04 3.01 -13.13
C GLU A 175 -15.41 2.55 -12.64
N ARG A 176 -15.79 1.31 -12.99
CA ARG A 176 -17.06 0.73 -12.53
C ARG A 176 -17.11 0.59 -11.01
N PHE A 177 -16.00 0.21 -10.38
CA PHE A 177 -15.93 0.16 -8.92
C PHE A 177 -16.14 1.55 -8.31
N LEU A 178 -15.45 2.57 -8.83
CA LEU A 178 -15.56 3.94 -8.35
C LEU A 178 -17.00 4.48 -8.46
N ASP A 179 -17.66 4.21 -9.58
CA ASP A 179 -19.04 4.66 -9.82
C ASP A 179 -20.02 3.95 -8.86
N ILE A 180 -19.92 2.62 -8.69
CA ILE A 180 -20.76 1.88 -7.74
C ILE A 180 -20.57 2.38 -6.32
N ALA A 181 -19.33 2.57 -5.87
CA ALA A 181 -19.04 3.04 -4.52
C ALA A 181 -19.62 4.45 -4.28
N ALA A 182 -19.49 5.35 -5.26
CA ALA A 182 -20.05 6.69 -5.19
C ALA A 182 -21.59 6.67 -5.17
N ASP A 183 -22.24 5.86 -6.00
CA ASP A 183 -23.71 5.69 -6.04
C ASP A 183 -24.25 5.15 -4.72
N GLU A 184 -23.46 4.37 -3.99
CA GLU A 184 -23.79 3.87 -2.64
C GLU A 184 -23.48 4.87 -1.52
N GLY A 185 -23.02 6.07 -1.85
CA GLY A 185 -22.75 7.14 -0.92
C GLY A 185 -21.43 6.98 -0.16
N ALA A 186 -20.47 6.23 -0.70
CA ALA A 186 -19.12 6.22 -0.18
C ALA A 186 -18.44 7.58 -0.44
N ARG A 187 -17.55 7.97 0.49
CA ARG A 187 -16.67 9.12 0.31
C ARG A 187 -15.25 8.63 0.10
N PHE A 188 -14.63 9.00 -1.00
CA PHE A 188 -13.21 8.75 -1.20
C PHE A 188 -12.42 9.83 -0.46
N VAL A 189 -11.59 9.38 0.49
CA VAL A 189 -10.85 10.28 1.38
C VAL A 189 -9.34 10.06 1.31
N ARG A 190 -8.60 11.10 1.66
CA ARG A 190 -7.16 11.03 1.84
C ARG A 190 -6.84 11.08 3.33
N ASP A 191 -7.14 9.99 4.00
CA ASP A 191 -6.91 9.78 5.43
C ASP A 191 -6.62 8.29 5.67
N LEU A 192 -6.13 7.92 6.83
CA LEU A 192 -5.80 6.55 7.19
C LEU A 192 -6.64 6.12 8.41
N PRO A 193 -7.41 5.01 8.32
CA PRO A 193 -8.12 4.50 9.48
C PRO A 193 -7.13 4.12 10.59
N GLU A 194 -7.47 4.44 11.83
CA GLU A 194 -6.56 4.27 12.97
C GLU A 194 -6.13 2.83 13.18
N ASP A 195 -7.02 1.88 12.95
CA ASP A 195 -6.78 0.43 13.04
C ASP A 195 -5.78 -0.08 11.98
N CYS A 196 -5.56 0.68 10.92
CA CYS A 196 -4.58 0.38 9.88
C CYS A 196 -3.21 1.06 10.10
N VAL A 197 -3.01 1.77 11.22
CA VAL A 197 -1.75 2.50 11.49
C VAL A 197 -1.15 2.06 12.83
N PRO A 198 -0.49 0.88 12.87
CA PRO A 198 0.10 0.37 14.12
C PRO A 198 1.34 1.14 14.61
N ILE A 199 2.01 1.86 13.71
CA ILE A 199 3.12 2.79 14.04
C ILE A 199 2.86 4.09 13.31
N ARG A 200 2.89 5.22 14.04
CA ARG A 200 2.71 6.56 13.48
C ARG A 200 3.90 7.44 13.81
N ARG A 201 4.63 7.90 12.80
CA ARG A 201 5.82 8.79 12.97
C ARG A 201 6.84 8.24 14.00
N GLY A 202 7.06 6.92 13.96
CA GLY A 202 7.97 6.25 14.89
C GLY A 202 7.39 5.93 16.27
N GLU A 203 6.14 6.26 16.54
CA GLU A 203 5.45 5.89 17.77
C GLU A 203 4.53 4.70 17.53
N VAL A 204 4.60 3.69 18.40
CA VAL A 204 3.68 2.54 18.36
C VAL A 204 2.32 3.00 18.89
N THR A 205 1.33 3.05 18.00
CA THR A 205 -0.02 3.56 18.29
C THR A 205 -1.07 2.46 18.35
N GLY A 206 -0.78 1.30 17.73
CA GLY A 206 -1.66 0.15 17.69
C GLY A 206 -0.99 -1.14 18.11
N SER A 207 -1.73 -2.24 18.08
CA SER A 207 -1.18 -3.56 18.41
C SER A 207 -0.25 -4.05 17.29
N LEU A 208 0.96 -4.46 17.67
CA LEU A 208 1.88 -5.20 16.80
C LEU A 208 1.75 -6.72 16.99
N GLN A 209 0.86 -7.17 17.87
CA GLN A 209 0.63 -8.59 18.13
C GLN A 209 0.12 -9.28 16.85
N GLY A 210 0.73 -10.39 16.49
CA GLY A 210 0.40 -11.12 15.27
C GLY A 210 0.92 -10.52 13.98
N LEU A 211 1.54 -9.32 14.00
CA LEU A 211 2.15 -8.68 12.83
C LEU A 211 3.69 -8.84 12.81
N VAL A 212 4.28 -9.25 13.93
CA VAL A 212 5.73 -9.33 14.10
C VAL A 212 6.13 -10.77 14.42
N SER A 213 7.05 -11.33 13.63
CA SER A 213 7.62 -12.66 13.89
C SER A 213 8.41 -12.69 15.19
N ALA A 214 8.48 -13.86 15.83
CA ALA A 214 9.41 -14.08 16.92
C ALA A 214 10.86 -13.94 16.43
N ALA A 215 11.75 -13.40 17.25
CA ALA A 215 13.18 -13.34 16.93
C ALA A 215 13.72 -14.76 16.70
N GLY A 216 14.26 -15.02 15.51
CA GLY A 216 14.89 -16.29 15.17
C GLY A 216 13.95 -17.40 14.66
N SER A 217 12.74 -17.09 14.21
CA SER A 217 11.88 -18.08 13.53
C SER A 217 12.27 -18.28 12.07
N ALA A 218 13.47 -18.83 11.83
CA ALA A 218 13.79 -19.47 10.56
C ALA A 218 13.01 -20.79 10.46
N ALA A 219 12.20 -20.94 9.43
CA ALA A 219 11.62 -22.23 9.03
C ALA A 219 12.14 -22.57 7.63
#